data_31c8916e9401752bb68e45cd39314384
#
_entry.id   31c8916e9401752bb68e45cd39314384
#
_cell.length_a   1.000
_cell.length_b   1.000
_cell.length_c   1.000
_cell.angle_alpha   90.00
_cell.angle_beta   90.00
_cell.angle_gamma   90.00
#
_symmetry.space_group_name_H-M   'P 1'
#
loop_
_entity.id
_entity.type
_entity.pdbx_description
1 polymer ?
#
loop_
_entity_poly.entity_id
_entity_poly.type
_entity_poly.pdbx_seq_one_letter_code
_entity_poly.pdbx_strand_id
1 'polypeptide(L)'
;MLRTASALMIAFVAAAPAMATTYSARPTAAVGAKVVAKQLVWSCGAGACQGATGESRPVIVCQSLARKVGRLDSFAADGRAFTAAELDRCNASAKNGGPTAVASTAN
;
A
#
# COMPACT_ATOMS: atom_id res chain seq x y z
N MET A 1 0.67 -54.88 -33.91
CA MET A 1 1.20 -53.51 -34.07
C MET A 1 0.92 -52.74 -32.79
N LEU A 2 1.92 -52.59 -31.95
CA LEU A 2 1.82 -51.79 -30.76
C LEU A 2 1.99 -50.33 -31.11
N ARG A 3 0.91 -49.57 -31.01
CA ARG A 3 0.98 -48.10 -31.05
C ARG A 3 1.25 -47.59 -29.64
N THR A 4 2.50 -47.24 -29.41
CA THR A 4 2.85 -46.54 -28.18
C THR A 4 2.37 -45.10 -28.34
N ALA A 5 1.28 -44.80 -27.69
CA ALA A 5 0.87 -43.39 -27.52
C ALA A 5 1.75 -42.79 -26.41
N SER A 6 2.76 -42.03 -26.81
CA SER A 6 3.50 -41.19 -25.87
C SER A 6 2.60 -40.06 -25.44
N ALA A 7 2.02 -40.18 -24.28
CA ALA A 7 1.33 -39.06 -23.64
C ALA A 7 2.40 -38.05 -23.19
N LEU A 8 2.51 -36.95 -23.90
CA LEU A 8 3.28 -35.82 -23.44
C LEU A 8 2.54 -35.21 -22.25
N MET A 9 2.99 -35.50 -21.05
CA MET A 9 2.55 -34.77 -19.88
C MET A 9 3.20 -33.38 -19.91
N ILE A 10 2.47 -32.40 -20.36
CA ILE A 10 2.85 -31.00 -20.22
C ILE A 10 2.61 -30.66 -18.75
N ALA A 11 3.65 -30.66 -17.96
CA ALA A 11 3.61 -30.13 -16.62
C ALA A 11 3.47 -28.60 -16.73
N PHE A 12 2.28 -28.08 -16.48
CA PHE A 12 2.09 -26.66 -16.26
C PHE A 12 2.71 -26.34 -14.91
N VAL A 13 3.93 -25.83 -14.93
CA VAL A 13 4.48 -25.16 -13.76
C VAL A 13 3.75 -23.83 -13.69
N ALA A 14 2.68 -23.77 -12.91
CA ALA A 14 2.08 -22.50 -12.56
C ALA A 14 3.13 -21.76 -11.71
N ALA A 15 3.84 -20.82 -12.31
CA ALA A 15 4.60 -19.86 -11.54
C ALA A 15 3.59 -19.13 -10.64
N ALA A 16 3.69 -19.37 -9.32
CA ALA A 16 2.90 -18.61 -8.37
C ALA A 16 3.23 -17.13 -8.62
N PRO A 17 2.24 -16.27 -8.94
CA PRO A 17 2.51 -14.85 -9.10
C PRO A 17 3.12 -14.34 -7.78
N ALA A 18 4.18 -13.56 -7.88
CA ALA A 18 4.71 -12.87 -6.72
C ALA A 18 3.54 -12.15 -6.06
N MET A 19 3.23 -12.51 -4.80
CA MET A 19 2.08 -11.97 -4.11
C MET A 19 2.33 -10.51 -3.76
N ALA A 20 1.83 -9.61 -4.60
CA ALA A 20 1.81 -8.20 -4.28
C ALA A 20 0.79 -7.95 -3.18
N THR A 21 1.19 -7.19 -2.16
CA THR A 21 0.27 -6.73 -1.13
C THR A 21 -0.50 -5.52 -1.67
N THR A 22 -1.81 -5.55 -1.55
CA THR A 22 -2.66 -4.42 -1.91
C THR A 22 -2.84 -3.50 -0.72
N TYR A 23 -2.51 -2.24 -0.91
CA TYR A 23 -2.66 -1.22 0.12
C TYR A 23 -3.76 -0.25 -0.24
N SER A 24 -4.50 0.21 0.77
CA SER A 24 -5.48 1.27 0.62
C SER A 24 -5.29 2.31 1.71
N ALA A 25 -5.52 3.57 1.36
CA ALA A 25 -5.30 4.70 2.25
C ALA A 25 -6.35 5.77 2.02
N ARG A 26 -6.66 6.53 3.08
CA ARG A 26 -7.51 7.71 2.99
C ARG A 26 -6.72 8.92 3.46
N PRO A 27 -6.20 9.73 2.54
CA PRO A 27 -5.57 11.00 2.92
C PRO A 27 -6.57 11.95 3.55
N THR A 28 -6.11 12.71 4.54
CA THR A 28 -6.94 13.76 5.15
C THR A 28 -7.21 14.89 4.17
N ALA A 29 -6.21 15.28 3.39
CA ALA A 29 -6.32 16.30 2.37
C ALA A 29 -6.54 15.69 0.98
N ALA A 30 -7.19 16.44 0.10
CA ALA A 30 -7.34 16.01 -1.29
C ALA A 30 -5.98 15.87 -1.98
N VAL A 31 -5.85 14.81 -2.78
CA VAL A 31 -4.62 14.52 -3.54
C VAL A 31 -4.95 14.31 -5.01
N GLY A 32 -3.93 14.39 -5.86
CA GLY A 32 -4.09 14.13 -7.28
C GLY A 32 -4.48 12.67 -7.57
N ALA A 33 -4.95 12.41 -8.79
CA ALA A 33 -5.40 11.09 -9.22
C ALA A 33 -4.30 10.03 -9.17
N LYS A 34 -3.04 10.44 -9.29
CA LYS A 34 -1.88 9.56 -9.16
C LYS A 34 -0.85 10.18 -8.26
N VAL A 35 -0.33 9.37 -7.35
CA VAL A 35 0.76 9.76 -6.45
C VAL A 35 1.85 8.70 -6.55
N VAL A 36 3.08 9.14 -6.75
CA VAL A 36 4.25 8.25 -6.74
C VAL A 36 4.99 8.43 -5.43
N ALA A 37 5.08 7.39 -4.65
CA ALA A 37 5.79 7.38 -3.39
C ALA A 37 6.69 6.15 -3.31
N LYS A 38 7.99 6.35 -3.28
CA LYS A 38 9.00 5.29 -3.16
C LYS A 38 8.77 4.14 -4.17
N GLN A 39 8.73 4.46 -5.45
CA GLN A 39 8.55 3.50 -6.57
C GLN A 39 7.17 2.82 -6.62
N LEU A 40 6.26 3.20 -5.75
CA LEU A 40 4.89 2.73 -5.80
C LEU A 40 3.99 3.82 -6.37
N VAL A 41 3.21 3.46 -7.38
CA VAL A 41 2.21 4.35 -7.96
C VAL A 41 0.87 4.10 -7.27
N TRP A 42 0.32 5.14 -6.66
CA TRP A 42 -0.99 5.12 -6.04
C TRP A 42 -2.02 5.71 -6.97
N SER A 43 -3.14 5.02 -7.12
CA SER A 43 -4.31 5.54 -7.84
C SER A 43 -5.30 6.05 -6.82
N CYS A 44 -5.63 7.32 -6.90
CA CYS A 44 -6.48 8.01 -5.93
C CYS A 44 -7.76 8.49 -6.60
N GLY A 45 -8.87 8.40 -5.87
CA GLY A 45 -10.17 8.87 -6.29
C GLY A 45 -11.19 8.69 -5.17
N ALA A 46 -12.20 9.56 -5.14
CA ALA A 46 -13.25 9.55 -4.13
C ALA A 46 -12.70 9.55 -2.68
N GLY A 47 -11.60 10.25 -2.44
CA GLY A 47 -11.00 10.38 -1.12
C GLY A 47 -10.19 9.17 -0.66
N ALA A 48 -9.94 8.19 -1.54
CA ALA A 48 -9.18 7.00 -1.23
C ALA A 48 -8.08 6.75 -2.26
N CYS A 49 -6.97 6.20 -1.82
CA CYS A 49 -5.85 5.81 -2.66
C CYS A 49 -5.61 4.31 -2.57
N GLN A 50 -5.26 3.69 -3.68
CA GLN A 50 -4.93 2.26 -3.73
C GLN A 50 -3.63 2.04 -4.48
N GLY A 51 -2.84 1.09 -4.01
CA GLY A 51 -1.61 0.68 -4.64
C GLY A 51 -1.24 -0.74 -4.28
N ALA A 52 -0.42 -1.39 -5.10
CA ALA A 52 0.05 -2.73 -4.85
C ALA A 52 1.56 -2.80 -5.06
N THR A 53 2.25 -3.48 -4.17
CA THR A 53 3.70 -3.62 -4.22
C THR A 53 4.14 -4.92 -3.56
N GLY A 54 5.31 -5.43 -3.94
CA GLY A 54 5.95 -6.55 -3.26
C GLY A 54 6.55 -6.20 -1.90
N GLU A 55 6.54 -4.93 -1.50
CA GLU A 55 7.00 -4.52 -0.17
C GLU A 55 6.07 -5.08 0.90
N SER A 56 6.62 -5.83 1.84
CA SER A 56 5.87 -6.53 2.88
C SER A 56 5.83 -5.80 4.23
N ARG A 57 6.38 -4.60 4.31
CA ARG A 57 6.41 -3.80 5.54
C ARG A 57 5.37 -2.68 5.47
N PRO A 58 4.14 -2.94 5.94
CA PRO A 58 3.03 -2.00 5.75
C PRO A 58 3.29 -0.61 6.34
N VAL A 59 3.92 -0.52 7.51
CA VAL A 59 4.23 0.78 8.14
C VAL A 59 5.17 1.60 7.25
N ILE A 60 6.15 0.97 6.62
CA ILE A 60 7.09 1.66 5.73
C ILE A 60 6.36 2.19 4.48
N VAL A 61 5.46 1.39 3.92
CA VAL A 61 4.65 1.82 2.77
C VAL A 61 3.75 3.00 3.16
N CYS A 62 3.11 2.91 4.30
CA CYS A 62 2.27 3.97 4.84
C CYS A 62 3.07 5.27 5.06
N GLN A 63 4.22 5.19 5.70
CA GLN A 63 5.09 6.33 5.95
C GLN A 63 5.56 7.00 4.65
N SER A 64 5.88 6.20 3.64
CA SER A 64 6.29 6.72 2.33
C SER A 64 5.17 7.52 1.68
N LEU A 65 3.93 7.05 1.77
CA LEU A 65 2.78 7.78 1.26
C LEU A 65 2.52 9.05 2.08
N ALA A 66 2.56 8.95 3.39
CA ALA A 66 2.32 10.09 4.28
C ALA A 66 3.32 11.23 4.06
N ARG A 67 4.57 10.91 3.74
CA ARG A 67 5.58 11.92 3.37
C ARG A 67 5.19 12.69 2.11
N LYS A 68 4.46 12.07 1.22
CA LYS A 68 4.03 12.69 -0.05
C LYS A 68 2.74 13.47 0.07
N VAL A 69 1.75 12.90 0.73
CA VAL A 69 0.39 13.44 0.72
C VAL A 69 -0.02 14.08 2.04
N GLY A 70 0.77 13.91 3.08
CA GLY A 70 0.42 14.37 4.41
C GLY A 70 -0.30 13.30 5.22
N ARG A 71 -0.96 13.72 6.28
CA ARG A 71 -1.66 12.84 7.22
C ARG A 71 -2.67 11.93 6.51
N LEU A 72 -2.73 10.69 6.97
CA LEU A 72 -3.71 9.71 6.53
C LEU A 72 -4.74 9.48 7.63
N ASP A 73 -6.02 9.44 7.27
CA ASP A 73 -7.10 9.12 8.20
C ASP A 73 -7.21 7.63 8.45
N SER A 74 -6.85 6.82 7.45
CA SER A 74 -6.84 5.36 7.56
C SER A 74 -5.83 4.75 6.60
N PHE A 75 -5.41 3.54 6.91
CA PHE A 75 -4.53 2.74 6.07
C PHE A 75 -4.82 1.26 6.28
N ALA A 76 -4.82 0.49 5.22
CA ALA A 76 -5.04 -0.95 5.28
C ALA A 76 -4.10 -1.69 4.35
N ALA A 77 -3.68 -2.88 4.76
CA ALA A 77 -2.87 -3.81 3.98
C ALA A 77 -3.66 -5.10 3.79
N ASP A 78 -3.94 -5.45 2.53
CA ASP A 78 -4.75 -6.63 2.17
C ASP A 78 -6.08 -6.71 2.94
N GLY A 79 -6.74 -5.57 3.11
CA GLY A 79 -8.01 -5.48 3.82
C GLY A 79 -7.90 -5.41 5.34
N ARG A 80 -6.70 -5.53 5.91
CA ARG A 80 -6.48 -5.38 7.35
C ARG A 80 -6.19 -3.93 7.69
N ALA A 81 -7.10 -3.30 8.39
CA ALA A 81 -6.95 -1.92 8.80
C ALA A 81 -5.85 -1.75 9.86
N PHE A 82 -5.10 -0.66 9.76
CA PHE A 82 -4.15 -0.29 10.80
C PHE A 82 -4.87 0.02 12.11
N THR A 83 -4.25 -0.39 13.21
CA THR A 83 -4.65 0.07 14.53
C THR A 83 -4.32 1.56 14.70
N ALA A 84 -4.90 2.21 15.69
CA ALA A 84 -4.60 3.61 15.98
C ALA A 84 -3.10 3.83 16.21
N ALA A 85 -2.44 2.92 16.94
CA ALA A 85 -1.00 3.00 17.19
C ALA A 85 -0.16 2.87 15.91
N GLU A 86 -0.53 1.95 15.02
CA GLU A 86 0.15 1.79 13.72
C GLU A 86 -0.04 3.02 12.85
N LEU A 87 -1.25 3.56 12.81
CA LEU A 87 -1.56 4.76 12.04
C LEU A 87 -0.83 5.99 12.58
N ASP A 88 -0.73 6.15 13.89
CA ASP A 88 0.04 7.24 14.50
C ASP A 88 1.51 7.15 14.13
N ARG A 89 2.06 5.95 14.13
CA ARG A 89 3.45 5.71 13.72
C ARG A 89 3.67 6.08 12.25
N CYS A 90 2.72 5.76 11.40
CA CYS A 90 2.73 6.16 10.00
C CYS A 90 2.69 7.68 9.87
N ASN A 91 1.75 8.32 10.52
CA ASN A 91 1.52 9.76 10.43
C ASN A 91 2.63 10.60 11.07
N ALA A 92 3.46 10.00 11.92
CA ALA A 92 4.65 10.68 12.43
C ALA A 92 5.61 11.11 11.32
N SER A 93 5.55 10.44 10.17
CA SER A 93 6.35 10.78 8.98
C SER A 93 5.59 11.68 8.00
N ALA A 94 4.37 12.10 8.32
CA ALA A 94 3.55 12.87 7.41
C ALA A 94 4.22 14.21 7.05
N LYS A 95 4.10 14.59 5.80
CA LYS A 95 4.63 15.83 5.25
C LYS A 95 4.17 17.08 6.03
N ASN A 96 2.99 17.04 6.64
CA ASN A 96 2.43 18.14 7.43
C ASN A 96 2.62 17.93 8.95
N GLY A 97 3.60 17.11 9.34
CA GLY A 97 4.00 16.96 10.72
C GLY A 97 3.25 15.93 11.54
N GLY A 98 2.34 15.18 10.93
CA GLY A 98 1.63 14.10 11.62
C GLY A 98 0.70 14.57 12.75
N PRO A 99 0.20 13.64 13.57
CA PRO A 99 -0.80 13.96 14.60
C PRO A 99 -0.26 14.89 15.70
N THR A 100 0.99 14.78 16.03
CA THR A 100 1.60 15.64 17.07
C THR A 100 1.83 17.07 16.62
N ALA A 101 1.77 17.33 15.32
CA ALA A 101 1.95 18.67 14.79
C ALA A 101 0.87 19.63 15.31
N VAL A 102 -0.34 19.14 15.49
CA VAL A 102 -1.44 19.94 16.04
C VAL A 102 -1.13 20.35 17.48
N ALA A 103 -0.64 19.43 18.28
CA ALA A 103 -0.26 19.73 19.65
C ALA A 103 0.94 20.69 19.72
N SER A 104 1.90 20.51 18.84
CA SER A 104 3.08 21.38 18.81
C SER A 104 2.76 22.77 18.32
N THR A 105 1.80 22.95 17.46
CA THR A 105 1.39 24.27 16.96
C THR A 105 0.56 25.03 17.98
N ALA A 106 0.08 24.38 19.00
CA ALA A 106 -0.66 25.03 20.09
C ALA A 106 0.25 25.88 20.99
N ASN A 107 1.51 25.87 20.77
CA ASN A 107 2.48 26.60 21.59
C ASN A 107 2.91 27.91 20.96
#